data_6a0b886ba109fcb165a8f937a69333f3
#
_entry.id   6a0b886ba109fcb165a8f937a69333f3
#
_cell.length_a   1.000
_cell.length_b   1.000
_cell.length_c   1.000
_cell.angle_alpha   90.00
_cell.angle_beta   90.00
_cell.angle_gamma   90.00
#
_symmetry.space_group_name_H-M   'P 1'
#
loop_
_entity.id
_entity.type
_entity.pdbx_description
1 polymer ?
#
loop_
_entity_poly.entity_id
_entity_poly.type
_entity_poly.pdbx_seq_one_letter_code
_entity_poly.pdbx_strand_id
1 'polypeptide(L)'
;GGHAPIDAEVEAELREVLLTLLPASWRGEETGFAPIAGSPFCWLVDPNDGTSAFLDGHRGSAVSVALLRDGVPVLGVVHAPCSPDRGPDTIAWAEGLGHLLRNDVPVPRDPRRGDLAAGEIVFVSQGAAARPLGNAALVRPARFVALASIAYRLARVAAGDGVAAVSLNGPCGWDYAAGHALLRGAGGVLLDEAGAEVAYTRDGRSTTRWCFGGAPAAARALAARNWGQVRSGPRQASRIAFDWPRHAEDVALDRGVACLLGQAAGDSLGALVEFRPRRAIARSHPEGVRDLADGGVWDTIAGQPTDDTELALDLARMLAVSPEWSDDAAARAYAGWYASQPFDIGGTTRQAMSAVGAGEAAPAAAMRRAASRSSQSNGALMRCAPIGIWARDAEEAARTARADAALSHPHPVCAGASAAFAAAIAAAIAGGDASSMLAAADAALAPEPTEQPLRAALAAARAGTWPADYETQMGWVLVAFQNAFAHLARATPLERALTETVGQGGDTDTNAAICGALLGAAQGRRAVPARWSSVLLACRAHVALGARRPRPPRYWPDDLPDLAEALLLRRAGAGRAAAVMASTDPDPSR
;
A
#
# COMPACT_ATOMS: atom_id res chain seq x y z
N GLY A 1 14.16 3.99 -26.28
CA GLY A 1 13.11 3.56 -25.37
C GLY A 1 12.28 2.48 -26.04
N GLY A 2 11.76 1.52 -25.30
CA GLY A 2 10.79 0.56 -25.84
C GLY A 2 9.45 1.27 -26.02
N HIS A 3 8.78 1.04 -27.13
CA HIS A 3 7.39 1.45 -27.34
C HIS A 3 6.49 0.25 -27.06
N ALA A 4 5.35 0.46 -26.41
CA ALA A 4 4.32 -0.56 -26.31
C ALA A 4 3.42 -0.46 -27.56
N PRO A 5 2.99 -1.58 -28.16
CA PRO A 5 2.14 -1.52 -29.35
C PRO A 5 0.85 -0.71 -29.18
N ILE A 6 0.34 -0.64 -27.93
CA ILE A 6 -0.88 0.08 -27.56
C ILE A 6 -0.70 1.62 -27.58
N ASP A 7 0.53 2.12 -27.42
CA ASP A 7 0.77 3.55 -27.23
C ASP A 7 0.30 4.37 -28.47
N ALA A 8 0.66 3.92 -29.68
CA ALA A 8 0.24 4.58 -30.92
C ALA A 8 -1.28 4.54 -31.15
N GLU A 9 -1.97 3.46 -30.75
CA GLU A 9 -3.42 3.31 -30.88
C GLU A 9 -4.14 4.28 -29.92
N VAL A 10 -3.71 4.33 -28.67
CA VAL A 10 -4.26 5.25 -27.66
C VAL A 10 -4.04 6.71 -28.07
N GLU A 11 -2.84 7.05 -28.56
CA GLU A 11 -2.56 8.42 -29.00
C GLU A 11 -3.42 8.83 -30.22
N ALA A 12 -3.66 7.92 -31.16
CA ALA A 12 -4.51 8.20 -32.32
C ALA A 12 -5.96 8.50 -31.92
N GLU A 13 -6.53 7.71 -31.01
CA GLU A 13 -7.89 7.95 -30.47
C GLU A 13 -7.97 9.27 -29.71
N LEU A 14 -7.00 9.55 -28.84
CA LEU A 14 -6.93 10.81 -28.10
C LEU A 14 -6.85 12.01 -29.04
N ARG A 15 -6.05 11.90 -30.11
CA ARG A 15 -5.89 12.96 -31.10
C ARG A 15 -7.20 13.29 -31.80
N GLU A 16 -7.95 12.28 -32.24
CA GLU A 16 -9.25 12.47 -32.88
C GLU A 16 -10.24 13.20 -31.97
N VAL A 17 -10.37 12.75 -30.73
CA VAL A 17 -11.27 13.36 -29.75
C VAL A 17 -10.85 14.76 -29.38
N LEU A 18 -9.59 14.99 -29.04
CA LEU A 18 -9.09 16.29 -28.55
C LEU A 18 -9.13 17.36 -29.63
N LEU A 19 -8.79 17.03 -30.88
CA LEU A 19 -8.86 17.99 -31.99
C LEU A 19 -10.30 18.31 -32.39
N THR A 20 -11.27 17.44 -32.11
CA THR A 20 -12.70 17.71 -32.28
C THR A 20 -13.19 18.67 -31.19
N LEU A 21 -12.71 18.54 -29.95
CA LEU A 21 -13.05 19.45 -28.83
C LEU A 21 -12.46 20.85 -29.02
N LEU A 22 -11.20 20.92 -29.40
CA LEU A 22 -10.49 22.18 -29.66
C LEU A 22 -9.44 21.96 -30.76
N PRO A 23 -9.68 22.52 -31.99
CA PRO A 23 -8.66 22.55 -33.04
C PRO A 23 -7.44 23.36 -32.59
N ALA A 24 -6.32 22.68 -32.40
CA ALA A 24 -5.06 23.25 -31.91
C ALA A 24 -3.87 22.51 -32.53
N SER A 25 -2.68 23.10 -32.49
CA SER A 25 -1.44 22.37 -32.83
C SER A 25 -1.34 21.13 -31.95
N TRP A 26 -0.73 20.07 -32.48
CA TRP A 26 -0.59 18.78 -31.81
C TRP A 26 0.88 18.44 -31.61
N ARG A 27 1.24 17.90 -30.45
CA ARG A 27 2.54 17.29 -30.18
C ARG A 27 2.33 16.03 -29.32
N GLY A 28 2.42 14.88 -29.95
CA GLY A 28 2.37 13.58 -29.29
C GLY A 28 3.73 12.90 -29.24
N GLU A 29 3.91 11.98 -28.34
CA GLU A 29 5.12 11.16 -28.23
C GLU A 29 5.28 10.29 -29.46
N GLU A 30 4.21 9.62 -29.91
CA GLU A 30 4.22 8.63 -31.00
C GLU A 30 4.02 9.26 -32.37
N THR A 31 3.10 10.21 -32.49
CA THR A 31 2.72 10.80 -33.79
C THR A 31 3.46 12.11 -34.13
N GLY A 32 4.29 12.61 -33.19
CA GLY A 32 5.13 13.78 -33.41
C GLY A 32 4.34 15.10 -33.43
N PHE A 33 4.80 16.06 -34.25
CA PHE A 33 4.26 17.41 -34.25
C PHE A 33 3.44 17.70 -35.54
N ALA A 34 2.22 18.21 -35.34
CA ALA A 34 1.35 18.70 -36.43
C ALA A 34 0.88 20.14 -36.09
N PRO A 35 1.41 21.18 -36.80
CA PRO A 35 1.07 22.56 -36.53
C PRO A 35 -0.30 22.96 -37.09
N ILE A 36 -0.98 23.89 -36.41
CA ILE A 36 -2.05 24.71 -36.98
C ILE A 36 -1.57 26.16 -37.02
N ALA A 37 -1.49 26.74 -38.22
CA ALA A 37 -0.98 28.10 -38.41
C ALA A 37 -1.81 29.13 -37.59
N GLY A 38 -1.13 29.96 -36.81
CA GLY A 38 -1.75 31.01 -36.01
C GLY A 38 -2.46 30.53 -34.72
N SER A 39 -2.52 29.25 -34.45
CA SER A 39 -3.10 28.78 -33.21
C SER A 39 -2.24 29.17 -32.00
N PRO A 40 -2.81 29.78 -30.97
CA PRO A 40 -2.12 30.01 -29.70
C PRO A 40 -2.08 28.71 -28.84
N PHE A 41 -2.85 27.68 -29.23
CA PHE A 41 -3.00 26.45 -28.47
C PHE A 41 -2.20 25.30 -29.06
N CYS A 42 -1.67 24.45 -28.18
CA CYS A 42 -0.98 23.22 -28.56
C CYS A 42 -1.31 22.10 -27.56
N TRP A 43 -1.88 20.99 -28.05
CA TRP A 43 -2.02 19.77 -27.25
C TRP A 43 -0.67 19.08 -27.12
N LEU A 44 -0.31 18.67 -25.89
CA LEU A 44 0.81 17.80 -25.59
C LEU A 44 0.27 16.52 -25.00
N VAL A 45 0.61 15.38 -25.60
CA VAL A 45 0.06 14.08 -25.22
C VAL A 45 1.16 13.03 -25.13
N ASP A 46 1.16 12.30 -24.02
CA ASP A 46 1.86 11.05 -23.84
C ASP A 46 0.80 9.97 -23.53
N PRO A 47 0.65 8.97 -24.41
CA PRO A 47 -0.36 7.93 -24.25
C PRO A 47 -0.05 6.96 -23.09
N ASN A 48 1.22 6.86 -22.64
CA ASN A 48 1.66 5.92 -21.63
C ASN A 48 2.96 6.36 -20.95
N ASP A 49 2.95 7.53 -20.29
CA ASP A 49 4.12 7.96 -19.50
C ASP A 49 4.52 6.88 -18.49
N GLY A 50 5.79 6.49 -18.55
CA GLY A 50 6.34 5.39 -17.78
C GLY A 50 6.41 4.06 -18.54
N THR A 51 6.42 4.07 -19.87
CA THR A 51 6.45 2.89 -20.75
C THR A 51 7.52 1.86 -20.38
N SER A 52 8.75 2.28 -20.05
CA SER A 52 9.81 1.36 -19.63
C SER A 52 9.42 0.55 -18.39
N ALA A 53 8.86 1.20 -17.37
CA ALA A 53 8.39 0.51 -16.16
C ALA A 53 7.15 -0.36 -16.45
N PHE A 54 6.27 0.09 -17.34
CA PHE A 54 5.12 -0.69 -17.81
C PHE A 54 5.58 -1.98 -18.50
N LEU A 55 6.53 -1.92 -19.40
CA LEU A 55 7.11 -3.09 -20.08
C LEU A 55 7.81 -4.06 -19.11
N ASP A 56 8.39 -3.52 -18.02
CA ASP A 56 8.97 -4.31 -16.93
C ASP A 56 7.89 -4.86 -15.97
N GLY A 57 6.59 -4.63 -16.25
CA GLY A 57 5.47 -5.13 -15.46
C GLY A 57 5.11 -4.29 -14.24
N HIS A 58 5.65 -3.11 -14.07
CA HIS A 58 5.26 -2.22 -12.98
C HIS A 58 3.94 -1.50 -13.27
N ARG A 59 3.11 -1.35 -12.23
CA ARG A 59 1.89 -0.52 -12.27
C ARG A 59 2.23 0.95 -12.09
N GLY A 60 1.30 1.83 -12.50
CA GLY A 60 1.42 3.27 -12.27
C GLY A 60 1.98 4.06 -13.45
N SER A 61 1.94 3.49 -14.67
CA SER A 61 2.00 4.30 -15.89
C SER A 61 0.72 5.12 -16.06
N ALA A 62 0.75 6.19 -16.85
CA ALA A 62 -0.38 7.08 -16.99
C ALA A 62 -0.47 7.72 -18.38
N VAL A 63 -1.71 7.95 -18.82
CA VAL A 63 -2.01 8.87 -19.92
C VAL A 63 -1.84 10.31 -19.42
N SER A 64 -1.08 11.11 -20.15
CA SER A 64 -0.80 12.52 -19.85
C SER A 64 -1.32 13.39 -20.99
N VAL A 65 -2.29 14.26 -20.72
CA VAL A 65 -2.89 15.19 -21.69
C VAL A 65 -2.77 16.61 -21.16
N ALA A 66 -2.08 17.48 -21.88
CA ALA A 66 -1.96 18.89 -21.56
C ALA A 66 -2.39 19.78 -22.73
N LEU A 67 -2.96 20.94 -22.40
CA LEU A 67 -3.15 22.03 -23.35
C LEU A 67 -2.26 23.20 -22.94
N LEU A 68 -1.43 23.64 -23.87
CA LEU A 68 -0.67 24.88 -23.74
C LEU A 68 -1.41 26.02 -24.46
N ARG A 69 -1.36 27.24 -23.87
CA ARG A 69 -1.70 28.50 -24.52
C ARG A 69 -0.46 29.38 -24.53
N ASP A 70 0.06 29.68 -25.74
CA ASP A 70 1.29 30.47 -25.92
C ASP A 70 2.48 29.94 -25.10
N GLY A 71 2.64 28.59 -25.02
CA GLY A 71 3.69 27.94 -24.26
C GLY A 71 3.43 27.82 -22.74
N VAL A 72 2.25 28.19 -22.25
CA VAL A 72 1.87 28.08 -20.85
C VAL A 72 0.86 26.94 -20.64
N PRO A 73 1.11 25.95 -19.79
CA PRO A 73 0.14 24.88 -19.48
C PRO A 73 -1.11 25.44 -18.82
N VAL A 74 -2.28 25.34 -19.47
CA VAL A 74 -3.57 25.87 -19.02
C VAL A 74 -4.60 24.79 -18.70
N LEU A 75 -4.36 23.55 -19.13
CA LEU A 75 -5.15 22.39 -18.79
C LEU A 75 -4.24 21.18 -18.64
N GLY A 76 -4.54 20.32 -17.70
CA GLY A 76 -3.90 19.04 -17.51
C GLY A 76 -4.88 17.98 -17.06
N VAL A 77 -4.81 16.81 -17.69
CA VAL A 77 -5.49 15.58 -17.29
C VAL A 77 -4.46 14.47 -17.23
N VAL A 78 -4.37 13.80 -16.09
CA VAL A 78 -3.53 12.62 -15.90
C VAL A 78 -4.41 11.47 -15.44
N HIS A 79 -4.40 10.36 -16.20
CA HIS A 79 -5.15 9.16 -15.89
C HIS A 79 -4.21 7.97 -15.74
N ALA A 80 -4.10 7.42 -14.52
CA ALA A 80 -3.42 6.16 -14.23
C ALA A 80 -4.45 5.03 -14.18
N PRO A 81 -4.55 4.17 -15.20
CA PRO A 81 -5.55 3.10 -15.21
C PRO A 81 -5.30 2.05 -14.11
N CYS A 82 -4.05 1.85 -13.75
CA CYS A 82 -3.60 0.83 -12.81
C CYS A 82 -2.65 1.41 -11.75
N SER A 83 -3.13 2.32 -10.90
CA SER A 83 -2.32 2.77 -9.75
C SER A 83 -2.18 1.65 -8.72
N PRO A 84 -0.97 1.36 -8.19
CA PRO A 84 -0.74 0.20 -7.33
C PRO A 84 -1.58 0.24 -6.04
N ASP A 85 -1.72 1.41 -5.44
CA ASP A 85 -2.37 1.60 -4.13
C ASP A 85 -3.78 2.20 -4.20
N ARG A 86 -4.29 2.55 -5.40
CA ARG A 86 -5.57 3.25 -5.54
C ARG A 86 -6.50 2.72 -6.63
N GLY A 87 -6.00 1.85 -7.52
CA GLY A 87 -6.70 1.44 -8.74
C GLY A 87 -6.75 2.58 -9.77
N PRO A 88 -7.77 2.63 -10.63
CA PRO A 88 -7.91 3.71 -11.60
C PRO A 88 -7.99 5.07 -10.91
N ASP A 89 -7.16 6.04 -11.34
CA ASP A 89 -7.06 7.35 -10.71
C ASP A 89 -6.89 8.45 -11.77
N THR A 90 -7.82 9.39 -11.81
CA THR A 90 -7.82 10.51 -12.76
C THR A 90 -7.73 11.81 -12.01
N ILE A 91 -6.77 12.67 -12.36
CA ILE A 91 -6.62 14.00 -11.77
C ILE A 91 -6.63 15.02 -12.90
N ALA A 92 -7.49 16.04 -12.79
CA ALA A 92 -7.72 17.03 -13.83
C ALA A 92 -7.80 18.46 -13.26
N TRP A 93 -7.38 19.41 -14.07
CA TRP A 93 -7.53 20.85 -13.82
C TRP A 93 -7.46 21.63 -15.13
N ALA A 94 -8.17 22.76 -15.17
CA ALA A 94 -8.04 23.76 -16.22
C ALA A 94 -8.03 25.16 -15.61
N GLU A 95 -7.39 26.12 -16.30
CA GLU A 95 -7.41 27.52 -15.92
C GLU A 95 -8.85 28.02 -15.85
N GLY A 96 -9.20 28.72 -14.76
CA GLY A 96 -10.57 29.15 -14.46
C GLY A 96 -11.32 28.21 -13.51
N LEU A 97 -10.87 26.95 -13.31
CA LEU A 97 -11.38 26.10 -12.25
C LEU A 97 -10.73 26.49 -10.91
N GLY A 98 -11.54 26.73 -9.90
CA GLY A 98 -11.05 27.13 -8.57
C GLY A 98 -10.39 25.98 -7.77
N HIS A 99 -10.45 24.75 -8.25
CA HIS A 99 -9.96 23.54 -7.59
C HIS A 99 -9.58 22.47 -8.62
N LEU A 100 -8.77 21.51 -8.18
CA LEU A 100 -8.53 20.28 -8.94
C LEU A 100 -9.70 19.32 -8.76
N LEU A 101 -9.89 18.44 -9.75
CA LEU A 101 -10.79 17.29 -9.65
C LEU A 101 -9.95 16.01 -9.55
N ARG A 102 -10.35 15.09 -8.67
CA ARG A 102 -9.83 13.72 -8.64
C ARG A 102 -10.98 12.74 -8.71
N ASN A 103 -11.05 11.95 -9.79
CA ASN A 103 -12.19 11.09 -10.08
C ASN A 103 -13.54 11.85 -9.95
N ASP A 104 -13.61 13.01 -10.58
CA ASP A 104 -14.76 13.94 -10.62
C ASP A 104 -15.13 14.59 -9.27
N VAL A 105 -14.34 14.37 -8.22
CA VAL A 105 -14.55 14.96 -6.90
C VAL A 105 -13.57 16.12 -6.68
N PRO A 106 -14.03 17.29 -6.18
CA PRO A 106 -13.13 18.39 -5.83
C PRO A 106 -12.08 18.00 -4.79
N VAL A 107 -10.82 18.33 -5.07
CA VAL A 107 -9.71 18.11 -4.14
C VAL A 107 -9.61 19.29 -3.18
N PRO A 108 -9.71 19.08 -1.86
CA PRO A 108 -9.50 20.15 -0.89
C PRO A 108 -8.08 20.71 -0.97
N ARG A 109 -7.94 22.02 -1.01
CA ARG A 109 -6.62 22.67 -0.95
C ARG A 109 -6.11 22.63 0.49
N ASP A 110 -4.94 22.02 0.73
CA ASP A 110 -4.26 22.09 2.03
C ASP A 110 -3.18 23.19 2.01
N PRO A 111 -3.42 24.35 2.64
CA PRO A 111 -2.46 25.45 2.67
C PRO A 111 -1.23 25.18 3.55
N ARG A 112 -1.22 24.08 4.36
CA ARG A 112 -0.13 23.77 5.29
C ARG A 112 1.01 22.97 4.65
N ARG A 113 0.83 22.42 3.44
CA ARG A 113 1.85 21.67 2.74
C ARG A 113 2.77 22.61 1.95
N GLY A 114 4.04 22.68 2.34
CA GLY A 114 4.98 23.57 1.67
C GLY A 114 6.43 23.15 1.76
N ASP A 115 6.87 22.63 2.89
CA ASP A 115 8.27 22.35 3.18
C ASP A 115 8.62 20.86 3.03
N LEU A 116 9.89 20.60 2.80
CA LEU A 116 10.45 19.26 2.84
C LEU A 116 10.67 18.85 4.30
N ALA A 117 9.63 18.37 4.96
CA ALA A 117 9.61 18.06 6.39
C ALA A 117 9.55 16.55 6.68
N ALA A 118 9.81 16.17 7.94
CA ALA A 118 9.60 14.81 8.41
C ALA A 118 8.12 14.42 8.29
N GLY A 119 7.87 13.18 7.83
CA GLY A 119 6.51 12.69 7.55
C GLY A 119 5.97 13.03 6.17
N GLU A 120 6.57 13.99 5.45
CA GLU A 120 6.18 14.32 4.08
C GLU A 120 6.64 13.25 3.08
N ILE A 121 5.93 13.15 1.95
CA ILE A 121 6.21 12.18 0.89
C ILE A 121 6.75 12.89 -0.35
N VAL A 122 7.83 12.34 -0.90
CA VAL A 122 8.38 12.70 -2.21
C VAL A 122 8.19 11.51 -3.15
N PHE A 123 7.53 11.72 -4.27
CA PHE A 123 7.41 10.69 -5.31
C PHE A 123 8.64 10.68 -6.20
N VAL A 124 9.21 9.50 -6.44
CA VAL A 124 10.42 9.31 -7.26
C VAL A 124 10.19 8.25 -8.33
N SER A 125 11.08 8.17 -9.33
CA SER A 125 10.97 7.17 -10.41
C SER A 125 10.99 5.73 -9.87
N GLN A 126 10.34 4.80 -10.57
CA GLN A 126 10.28 3.38 -10.18
C GLN A 126 11.65 2.76 -9.91
N GLY A 127 12.66 3.12 -10.69
CA GLY A 127 14.03 2.67 -10.47
C GLY A 127 14.67 3.04 -9.13
N ALA A 128 14.06 3.96 -8.37
CA ALA A 128 14.51 4.31 -7.02
C ALA A 128 14.29 3.17 -6.02
N ALA A 129 13.29 2.31 -6.23
CA ALA A 129 13.05 1.14 -5.40
C ALA A 129 14.25 0.19 -5.37
N ALA A 130 15.03 0.13 -6.45
CA ALA A 130 16.26 -0.66 -6.51
C ALA A 130 17.45 -0.04 -5.75
N ARG A 131 17.35 1.20 -5.28
CA ARG A 131 18.39 1.90 -4.50
C ARG A 131 17.78 2.68 -3.34
N PRO A 132 17.10 1.99 -2.40
CA PRO A 132 16.27 2.65 -1.41
C PRO A 132 17.04 3.59 -0.49
N LEU A 133 18.22 3.19 -0.01
CA LEU A 133 19.00 3.99 0.95
C LEU A 133 19.52 5.28 0.32
N GLY A 134 20.03 5.24 -0.92
CA GLY A 134 20.52 6.41 -1.63
C GLY A 134 19.41 7.43 -1.91
N ASN A 135 18.26 6.96 -2.38
CA ASN A 135 17.11 7.83 -2.63
C ASN A 135 16.53 8.40 -1.32
N ALA A 136 16.40 7.58 -0.28
CA ALA A 136 15.93 8.06 1.02
C ALA A 136 16.85 9.13 1.62
N ALA A 137 18.18 8.99 1.51
CA ALA A 137 19.13 10.00 1.96
C ALA A 137 18.94 11.34 1.23
N LEU A 138 18.59 11.30 -0.07
CA LEU A 138 18.41 12.50 -0.89
C LEU A 138 17.04 13.18 -0.70
N VAL A 139 16.04 12.51 -0.15
CA VAL A 139 14.75 13.15 0.14
C VAL A 139 14.60 13.56 1.60
N ARG A 140 15.52 13.20 2.50
CA ARG A 140 15.42 13.54 3.94
C ARG A 140 15.20 15.04 4.17
N PRO A 141 14.42 15.44 5.21
CA PRO A 141 13.79 14.59 6.22
C PRO A 141 12.51 13.89 5.77
N ALA A 142 12.01 14.18 4.55
CA ALA A 142 10.88 13.47 3.95
C ALA A 142 11.23 12.00 3.64
N ARG A 143 10.21 11.23 3.23
CA ARG A 143 10.32 9.85 2.77
C ARG A 143 9.90 9.75 1.32
N PHE A 144 10.20 8.62 0.64
CA PHE A 144 9.84 8.50 -0.76
C PHE A 144 8.94 7.30 -1.07
N VAL A 145 8.09 7.48 -2.08
CA VAL A 145 7.36 6.44 -2.78
C VAL A 145 7.85 6.38 -4.22
N ALA A 146 8.15 5.18 -4.73
CA ALA A 146 8.54 4.97 -6.11
C ALA A 146 7.30 4.69 -6.98
N LEU A 147 7.16 5.42 -8.11
CA LEU A 147 6.08 5.26 -9.08
C LEU A 147 6.61 5.43 -10.51
N ALA A 148 6.00 4.75 -11.48
CA ALA A 148 6.45 4.71 -12.86
C ALA A 148 6.40 6.09 -13.55
N SER A 149 5.21 6.65 -13.71
CA SER A 149 4.92 7.88 -14.48
C SER A 149 5.34 9.15 -13.76
N ILE A 150 6.04 10.07 -14.44
CA ILE A 150 6.31 11.41 -13.90
C ILE A 150 5.04 12.27 -13.92
N ALA A 151 4.20 12.17 -14.97
CA ALA A 151 2.91 12.84 -14.99
C ALA A 151 2.08 12.50 -13.76
N TYR A 152 1.96 11.21 -13.44
CA TYR A 152 1.17 10.75 -12.30
C TYR A 152 1.79 11.14 -10.96
N ARG A 153 3.13 11.11 -10.82
CA ARG A 153 3.81 11.62 -9.62
C ARG A 153 3.49 13.08 -9.35
N LEU A 154 3.56 13.93 -10.39
CA LEU A 154 3.21 15.36 -10.30
C LEU A 154 1.72 15.55 -9.99
N ALA A 155 0.84 14.76 -10.61
CA ALA A 155 -0.60 14.79 -10.37
C ALA A 155 -0.95 14.42 -8.92
N ARG A 156 -0.31 13.39 -8.35
CA ARG A 156 -0.48 13.00 -6.94
C ARG A 156 -0.03 14.10 -5.98
N VAL A 157 1.09 14.77 -6.30
CA VAL A 157 1.54 15.94 -5.52
C VAL A 157 0.52 17.07 -5.59
N ALA A 158 0.02 17.39 -6.78
CA ALA A 158 -1.01 18.43 -6.95
C ALA A 158 -2.29 18.09 -6.18
N ALA A 159 -2.68 16.81 -6.11
CA ALA A 159 -3.81 16.30 -5.34
C ALA A 159 -3.55 16.19 -3.83
N GLY A 160 -2.34 16.51 -3.35
CA GLY A 160 -2.01 16.52 -1.92
C GLY A 160 -1.53 15.21 -1.33
N ASP A 161 -1.21 14.19 -2.13
CA ASP A 161 -0.69 12.90 -1.62
C ASP A 161 0.79 12.98 -1.21
N GLY A 162 1.50 14.03 -1.58
CA GLY A 162 2.90 14.28 -1.22
C GLY A 162 3.29 15.73 -1.45
N VAL A 163 4.51 16.10 -1.05
CA VAL A 163 5.01 17.49 -1.10
C VAL A 163 5.78 17.79 -2.39
N ALA A 164 6.40 16.79 -3.00
CA ALA A 164 7.14 16.96 -4.24
C ALA A 164 7.28 15.65 -5.04
N ALA A 165 7.62 15.79 -6.32
CA ALA A 165 7.99 14.70 -7.22
C ALA A 165 9.31 15.00 -7.92
N VAL A 166 10.11 13.93 -8.20
CA VAL A 166 11.43 14.02 -8.83
C VAL A 166 11.50 13.07 -10.03
N SER A 167 12.02 13.52 -11.17
CA SER A 167 12.44 12.67 -12.26
C SER A 167 13.89 12.94 -12.66
N LEU A 168 14.65 11.86 -12.86
CA LEU A 168 16.09 11.91 -13.22
C LEU A 168 16.37 11.25 -14.58
N ASN A 169 15.33 11.03 -15.39
CA ASN A 169 15.40 10.22 -16.60
C ASN A 169 15.33 11.04 -17.91
N GLY A 170 15.56 12.36 -17.84
CA GLY A 170 15.52 13.23 -19.02
C GLY A 170 14.12 13.34 -19.64
N PRO A 171 13.08 13.72 -18.86
CA PRO A 171 11.72 13.78 -19.39
C PRO A 171 11.53 14.90 -20.41
N CYS A 172 10.59 14.70 -21.32
CA CYS A 172 10.17 15.65 -22.36
C CYS A 172 8.88 16.39 -21.97
N GLY A 173 8.48 17.36 -22.80
CA GLY A 173 7.31 18.19 -22.54
C GLY A 173 6.02 17.41 -22.36
N TRP A 174 5.78 16.37 -23.16
CA TRP A 174 4.57 15.53 -23.08
C TRP A 174 4.51 14.71 -21.80
N ASP A 175 5.66 14.28 -21.22
CA ASP A 175 5.70 13.50 -19.98
C ASP A 175 5.21 14.33 -18.78
N TYR A 176 5.52 15.64 -18.74
CA TYR A 176 5.29 16.45 -17.53
C TYR A 176 4.34 17.64 -17.69
N ALA A 177 3.93 18.04 -18.92
CA ALA A 177 3.12 19.25 -19.10
C ALA A 177 1.75 19.17 -18.40
N ALA A 178 1.09 17.99 -18.42
CA ALA A 178 -0.17 17.80 -17.71
C ALA A 178 0.02 17.93 -16.20
N GLY A 179 1.03 17.23 -15.65
CA GLY A 179 1.39 17.37 -14.24
C GLY A 179 1.79 18.79 -13.83
N HIS A 180 2.46 19.54 -14.73
CA HIS A 180 2.80 20.95 -14.52
C HIS A 180 1.53 21.84 -14.46
N ALA A 181 0.56 21.61 -15.37
CA ALA A 181 -0.73 22.31 -15.30
C ALA A 181 -1.44 22.06 -13.97
N LEU A 182 -1.47 20.79 -13.51
CA LEU A 182 -2.06 20.43 -12.22
C LEU A 182 -1.35 21.11 -11.05
N LEU A 183 -0.01 21.14 -11.05
CA LEU A 183 0.75 21.85 -10.02
C LEU A 183 0.44 23.35 -10.00
N ARG A 184 0.34 23.99 -11.16
CA ARG A 184 -0.09 25.41 -11.26
C ARG A 184 -1.45 25.63 -10.61
N GLY A 185 -2.42 24.75 -10.88
CA GLY A 185 -3.74 24.76 -10.25
C GLY A 185 -3.68 24.61 -8.74
N ALA A 186 -2.72 23.86 -8.22
CA ALA A 186 -2.49 23.66 -6.79
C ALA A 186 -1.62 24.76 -6.14
N GLY A 187 -1.03 25.66 -6.93
CA GLY A 187 -0.09 26.69 -6.44
C GLY A 187 1.36 26.18 -6.26
N GLY A 188 1.69 25.06 -6.90
CA GLY A 188 3.03 24.49 -6.97
C GLY A 188 3.84 25.00 -8.15
N VAL A 189 5.07 24.50 -8.26
CA VAL A 189 6.04 24.80 -9.34
C VAL A 189 6.61 23.54 -9.94
N LEU A 190 7.14 23.62 -11.18
CA LEU A 190 7.99 22.61 -11.79
C LEU A 190 9.33 23.24 -12.16
N LEU A 191 10.42 22.72 -11.64
CA LEU A 191 11.78 23.23 -11.79
C LEU A 191 12.65 22.23 -12.57
N ASP A 192 13.61 22.73 -13.32
CA ASP A 192 14.67 21.94 -13.96
C ASP A 192 15.86 21.67 -13.02
N GLU A 193 16.91 21.06 -13.54
CA GLU A 193 18.16 20.75 -12.82
C GLU A 193 18.96 21.98 -12.37
N ALA A 194 18.70 23.15 -12.94
CA ALA A 194 19.31 24.42 -12.54
C ALA A 194 18.46 25.15 -11.49
N GLY A 195 17.25 24.61 -11.16
CA GLY A 195 16.31 25.27 -10.27
C GLY A 195 15.50 26.38 -10.93
N ALA A 196 15.55 26.51 -12.26
CA ALA A 196 14.72 27.40 -13.05
C ALA A 196 13.35 26.78 -13.34
N GLU A 197 12.32 27.59 -13.50
CA GLU A 197 10.99 27.10 -13.90
C GLU A 197 11.04 26.51 -15.31
N VAL A 198 10.42 25.33 -15.47
CA VAL A 198 10.32 24.66 -16.76
C VAL A 198 9.44 25.49 -17.70
N ALA A 199 9.99 25.79 -18.89
CA ALA A 199 9.34 26.56 -19.93
C ALA A 199 9.09 25.71 -21.18
N TYR A 200 8.11 26.14 -21.98
CA TYR A 200 7.74 25.54 -23.25
C TYR A 200 7.79 26.57 -24.36
N THR A 201 8.19 26.14 -25.54
CA THR A 201 7.99 26.93 -26.76
C THR A 201 6.49 26.92 -27.16
N ARG A 202 6.06 27.81 -28.02
CA ARG A 202 4.67 27.82 -28.53
C ARG A 202 4.26 26.51 -29.20
N ASP A 203 5.21 25.84 -29.84
CA ASP A 203 5.01 24.53 -30.48
C ASP A 203 5.17 23.35 -29.49
N GLY A 204 5.19 23.63 -28.20
CA GLY A 204 5.17 22.62 -27.12
C GLY A 204 6.50 21.93 -26.86
N ARG A 205 7.64 22.39 -27.42
CA ARG A 205 8.94 21.79 -27.10
C ARG A 205 9.37 22.19 -25.69
N SER A 206 9.79 21.20 -24.93
CA SER A 206 10.44 21.34 -23.64
C SER A 206 11.20 20.06 -23.34
N THR A 207 12.42 20.20 -22.83
CA THR A 207 13.25 19.06 -22.40
C THR A 207 14.05 19.48 -21.19
N THR A 208 14.16 18.61 -20.20
CA THR A 208 14.99 18.78 -19.01
C THR A 208 15.83 17.55 -18.79
N ARG A 209 16.99 17.70 -18.20
CA ARG A 209 17.78 16.55 -17.74
C ARG A 209 17.14 15.90 -16.52
N TRP A 210 16.67 16.72 -15.59
CA TRP A 210 15.95 16.34 -14.37
C TRP A 210 14.83 17.34 -14.14
N CYS A 211 13.76 16.91 -13.48
CA CYS A 211 12.73 17.85 -13.04
C CYS A 211 12.30 17.60 -11.59
N PHE A 212 11.88 18.69 -10.93
CA PHE A 212 11.48 18.74 -9.52
C PHE A 212 10.18 19.53 -9.42
N GLY A 213 9.06 18.84 -9.18
CA GLY A 213 7.74 19.47 -9.13
C GLY A 213 7.13 19.36 -7.73
N GLY A 214 6.39 20.38 -7.31
CA GLY A 214 5.68 20.35 -6.04
C GLY A 214 5.55 21.71 -5.37
N ALA A 215 5.43 21.70 -4.03
CA ALA A 215 5.47 22.91 -3.24
C ALA A 215 6.78 23.69 -3.48
N PRO A 216 6.72 25.03 -3.68
CA PRO A 216 7.89 25.78 -4.13
C PRO A 216 9.13 25.61 -3.26
N ALA A 217 9.00 25.55 -1.94
CA ALA A 217 10.12 25.39 -1.02
C ALA A 217 10.70 23.97 -1.12
N ALA A 218 9.86 22.94 -1.15
CA ALA A 218 10.30 21.55 -1.27
C ALA A 218 10.97 21.26 -2.63
N ALA A 219 10.39 21.76 -3.73
CA ALA A 219 10.95 21.60 -5.07
C ALA A 219 12.35 22.24 -5.18
N ARG A 220 12.53 23.47 -4.68
CA ARG A 220 13.85 24.14 -4.64
C ARG A 220 14.85 23.41 -3.77
N ALA A 221 14.44 22.94 -2.58
CA ALA A 221 15.30 22.18 -1.69
C ALA A 221 15.78 20.87 -2.33
N LEU A 222 14.94 20.19 -3.11
CA LEU A 222 15.30 18.97 -3.82
C LEU A 222 16.19 19.26 -5.05
N ALA A 223 15.91 20.30 -5.84
CA ALA A 223 16.69 20.69 -7.00
C ALA A 223 18.16 21.03 -6.62
N ALA A 224 18.36 21.61 -5.43
CA ALA A 224 19.68 21.96 -4.91
C ALA A 224 20.55 20.75 -4.46
N ARG A 225 20.01 19.51 -4.47
CA ARG A 225 20.73 18.31 -3.98
C ARG A 225 21.56 17.65 -5.08
N ASN A 226 22.62 16.95 -4.66
CA ASN A 226 23.49 16.21 -5.60
C ASN A 226 22.89 14.83 -5.96
N TRP A 227 21.96 14.80 -6.91
CA TRP A 227 21.30 13.59 -7.40
C TRP A 227 22.21 12.66 -8.21
N GLY A 228 23.37 13.11 -8.64
CA GLY A 228 24.37 12.27 -9.32
C GLY A 228 24.84 11.08 -8.46
N GLN A 229 24.79 11.22 -7.14
CA GLN A 229 25.22 10.18 -6.18
C GLN A 229 24.25 8.97 -6.12
N VAL A 230 22.99 9.12 -6.50
CA VAL A 230 21.99 8.01 -6.48
C VAL A 230 22.46 6.81 -7.28
N ARG A 231 23.14 7.02 -8.39
CA ARG A 231 23.55 5.96 -9.34
C ARG A 231 24.68 5.08 -8.83
N SER A 232 25.46 5.52 -7.84
CA SER A 232 26.64 4.83 -7.31
C SER A 232 26.38 3.87 -6.14
N GLY A 233 25.15 3.88 -5.56
CA GLY A 233 24.79 3.03 -4.41
C GLY A 233 24.51 1.57 -4.80
N PRO A 234 24.57 0.62 -3.83
CA PRO A 234 24.24 -0.77 -4.05
C PRO A 234 22.78 -0.92 -4.52
N ARG A 235 22.54 -1.87 -5.43
CA ARG A 235 21.19 -2.22 -5.89
C ARG A 235 20.62 -3.30 -4.97
N GLN A 236 19.36 -3.12 -4.58
CA GLN A 236 18.54 -4.14 -3.93
C GLN A 236 17.71 -4.84 -5.00
N ALA A 237 17.69 -6.17 -5.00
CA ALA A 237 16.82 -6.93 -5.88
C ALA A 237 15.34 -6.73 -5.49
N SER A 238 14.44 -6.85 -6.47
CA SER A 238 13.01 -6.94 -6.18
C SER A 238 12.73 -8.16 -5.30
N ARG A 239 11.89 -8.01 -4.30
CA ARG A 239 11.48 -9.11 -3.41
C ARG A 239 10.41 -10.00 -4.05
N ILE A 240 9.73 -9.48 -5.06
CA ILE A 240 8.73 -10.19 -5.86
C ILE A 240 9.06 -9.96 -7.32
N ALA A 241 9.13 -11.05 -8.08
CA ALA A 241 9.25 -11.00 -9.55
C ALA A 241 7.94 -11.53 -10.14
N PHE A 242 7.48 -10.90 -11.19
CA PHE A 242 6.28 -11.32 -11.91
C PHE A 242 6.64 -11.75 -13.34
N ASP A 243 6.01 -12.85 -13.77
CA ASP A 243 5.90 -13.18 -15.18
C ASP A 243 4.62 -12.55 -15.76
N TRP A 244 4.64 -12.20 -17.04
CA TRP A 244 3.45 -11.77 -17.74
C TRP A 244 2.54 -12.96 -18.10
N PRO A 245 1.20 -12.80 -18.08
CA PRO A 245 0.47 -11.55 -17.76
C PRO A 245 0.32 -11.30 -16.25
N ARG A 246 0.28 -10.01 -15.88
CA ARG A 246 -0.09 -9.57 -14.52
C ARG A 246 -1.58 -9.84 -14.26
N HIS A 247 -1.99 -9.81 -12.97
CA HIS A 247 -3.40 -9.91 -12.61
C HIS A 247 -4.21 -8.74 -13.19
N ALA A 248 -5.43 -9.00 -13.67
CA ALA A 248 -6.30 -7.95 -14.18
C ALA A 248 -6.62 -6.90 -13.09
N GLU A 249 -6.87 -5.65 -13.52
CA GLU A 249 -7.38 -4.61 -12.62
C GLU A 249 -8.87 -4.86 -12.39
N ASP A 250 -9.19 -5.60 -11.35
CA ASP A 250 -10.54 -6.06 -11.02
C ASP A 250 -10.82 -5.94 -9.50
N VAL A 251 -12.01 -6.39 -9.11
CA VAL A 251 -12.45 -6.37 -7.70
C VAL A 251 -11.55 -7.20 -6.79
N ALA A 252 -10.99 -8.32 -7.28
CA ALA A 252 -10.13 -9.17 -6.48
C ALA A 252 -8.81 -8.45 -6.13
N LEU A 253 -8.19 -7.82 -7.13
CA LEU A 253 -6.96 -7.03 -6.91
C LEU A 253 -7.24 -5.82 -6.02
N ASP A 254 -8.33 -5.09 -6.28
CA ASP A 254 -8.71 -3.92 -5.49
C ASP A 254 -8.85 -4.28 -4.00
N ARG A 255 -9.56 -5.36 -3.70
CA ARG A 255 -9.81 -5.83 -2.34
C ARG A 255 -8.61 -6.52 -1.69
N GLY A 256 -7.84 -7.29 -2.46
CA GLY A 256 -6.61 -7.94 -1.96
C GLY A 256 -5.56 -6.93 -1.52
N VAL A 257 -5.31 -5.92 -2.33
CA VAL A 257 -4.39 -4.82 -1.96
C VAL A 257 -4.91 -4.05 -0.76
N ALA A 258 -6.21 -3.71 -0.74
CA ALA A 258 -6.81 -3.00 0.37
C ALA A 258 -6.79 -3.79 1.69
N CYS A 259 -6.92 -5.11 1.63
CA CYS A 259 -6.81 -6.01 2.77
C CYS A 259 -5.43 -5.85 3.46
N LEU A 260 -4.34 -5.97 2.70
CA LEU A 260 -2.99 -5.85 3.26
C LEU A 260 -2.64 -4.42 3.67
N LEU A 261 -3.05 -3.41 2.89
CA LEU A 261 -2.83 -2.00 3.26
C LEU A 261 -3.63 -1.63 4.51
N GLY A 262 -4.89 -2.09 4.62
CA GLY A 262 -5.75 -1.86 5.78
C GLY A 262 -5.19 -2.52 7.03
N GLN A 263 -4.66 -3.74 6.93
CA GLN A 263 -3.96 -4.43 8.02
C GLN A 263 -2.77 -3.61 8.52
N ALA A 264 -1.85 -3.28 7.63
CA ALA A 264 -0.64 -2.55 7.99
C ALA A 264 -0.94 -1.12 8.51
N ALA A 265 -2.00 -0.48 8.00
CA ALA A 265 -2.45 0.82 8.50
C ALA A 265 -3.00 0.71 9.92
N GLY A 266 -3.83 -0.31 10.20
CA GLY A 266 -4.39 -0.56 11.52
C GLY A 266 -3.30 -0.86 12.55
N ASP A 267 -2.39 -1.77 12.25
CA ASP A 267 -1.21 -2.12 13.02
C ASP A 267 -0.39 -0.85 13.37
N SER A 268 0.12 -0.14 12.37
CA SER A 268 0.95 1.04 12.58
C SER A 268 0.23 2.19 13.29
N LEU A 269 -1.10 2.33 13.11
CA LEU A 269 -1.89 3.35 13.80
C LEU A 269 -2.07 2.98 15.27
N GLY A 270 -2.39 1.70 15.55
CA GLY A 270 -2.61 1.19 16.89
C GLY A 270 -1.36 1.15 17.75
N ALA A 271 -0.21 0.81 17.16
CA ALA A 271 1.10 0.77 17.83
C ALA A 271 1.52 2.11 18.47
N LEU A 272 0.93 3.22 18.02
CA LEU A 272 1.18 4.54 18.63
C LEU A 272 0.68 4.64 20.07
N VAL A 273 -0.35 3.88 20.42
CA VAL A 273 -1.03 3.99 21.72
C VAL A 273 -1.34 2.64 22.37
N GLU A 274 -0.73 1.57 21.91
CA GLU A 274 -0.86 0.21 22.45
C GLU A 274 -0.68 0.18 23.96
N PHE A 275 -1.39 -0.70 24.65
CA PHE A 275 -1.43 -0.84 26.12
C PHE A 275 -1.89 0.40 26.89
N ARG A 276 -2.28 1.47 26.21
CA ARG A 276 -2.80 2.66 26.88
C ARG A 276 -4.30 2.52 27.14
N PRO A 277 -4.79 2.96 28.30
CA PRO A 277 -6.21 2.96 28.57
C PRO A 277 -6.94 4.02 27.74
N ARG A 278 -8.18 3.71 27.34
CA ARG A 278 -9.07 4.59 26.54
C ARG A 278 -9.07 6.05 27.00
N ARG A 279 -9.13 6.27 28.32
CA ARG A 279 -9.13 7.62 28.90
C ARG A 279 -7.83 8.38 28.65
N ALA A 280 -6.71 7.69 28.59
CA ALA A 280 -5.42 8.30 28.31
C ALA A 280 -5.31 8.67 26.83
N ILE A 281 -5.79 7.80 25.95
CA ILE A 281 -5.84 8.05 24.49
C ILE A 281 -6.74 9.26 24.19
N ALA A 282 -7.96 9.29 24.73
CA ALA A 282 -8.89 10.40 24.54
C ALA A 282 -8.34 11.76 25.01
N ARG A 283 -7.50 11.78 26.07
CA ARG A 283 -6.84 13.02 26.53
C ARG A 283 -5.70 13.47 25.62
N SER A 284 -4.89 12.53 25.12
CA SER A 284 -3.74 12.87 24.26
C SER A 284 -4.12 13.06 22.79
N HIS A 285 -5.22 12.46 22.36
CA HIS A 285 -5.74 12.50 20.99
C HIS A 285 -7.25 12.75 21.01
N PRO A 286 -7.70 13.99 21.32
CA PRO A 286 -9.13 14.30 21.45
C PRO A 286 -9.91 14.10 20.14
N GLU A 287 -9.23 14.25 18.98
CA GLU A 287 -9.80 14.01 17.65
C GLU A 287 -9.59 12.54 17.18
N GLY A 288 -9.10 11.67 18.03
CA GLY A 288 -8.66 10.31 17.70
C GLY A 288 -7.26 10.25 17.11
N VAL A 289 -6.67 9.04 17.09
CA VAL A 289 -5.38 8.78 16.42
C VAL A 289 -5.69 8.63 14.93
N ARG A 290 -5.29 9.59 14.11
CA ARG A 290 -5.71 9.69 12.70
C ARG A 290 -4.58 9.53 11.70
N ASP A 291 -3.34 9.78 12.11
CA ASP A 291 -2.19 9.78 11.21
C ASP A 291 -1.11 8.83 11.69
N LEU A 292 -0.48 8.13 10.74
CA LEU A 292 0.68 7.31 11.00
C LEU A 292 1.86 8.24 11.32
N ALA A 293 2.43 8.10 12.51
CA ALA A 293 3.46 9.00 13.02
C ALA A 293 4.68 8.24 13.52
N ASP A 294 5.80 8.95 13.68
CA ASP A 294 6.98 8.41 14.36
C ASP A 294 6.73 8.36 15.87
N GLY A 295 7.23 7.33 16.55
CA GLY A 295 7.13 7.18 18.00
C GLY A 295 6.28 6.03 18.46
N GLY A 296 5.32 6.29 19.36
CA GLY A 296 4.47 5.26 19.96
C GLY A 296 5.20 4.44 21.02
N VAL A 297 4.60 3.31 21.42
CA VAL A 297 5.09 2.44 22.49
C VAL A 297 6.44 1.82 22.13
N TRP A 298 6.61 1.48 20.87
CA TRP A 298 7.82 0.82 20.36
C TRP A 298 8.86 1.78 19.79
N ASP A 299 8.59 3.08 19.73
CA ASP A 299 9.46 4.09 19.13
C ASP A 299 9.81 3.74 17.67
N THR A 300 8.76 3.41 16.90
CA THR A 300 8.83 3.05 15.49
C THR A 300 8.81 4.29 14.59
N ILE A 301 9.19 4.12 13.33
CA ILE A 301 8.96 5.17 12.31
C ILE A 301 7.53 5.02 11.75
N ALA A 302 6.93 6.12 11.29
CA ALA A 302 5.58 6.12 10.74
C ALA A 302 5.41 5.06 9.64
N GLY A 303 4.36 4.25 9.75
CA GLY A 303 4.09 3.15 8.85
C GLY A 303 4.92 1.89 9.09
N GLN A 304 5.77 1.87 10.11
CA GLN A 304 6.50 0.65 10.49
C GLN A 304 5.56 -0.32 11.19
N PRO A 305 5.41 -1.55 10.68
CA PRO A 305 4.57 -2.56 11.31
C PRO A 305 5.21 -3.18 12.56
N THR A 306 4.38 -3.83 13.38
CA THR A 306 4.73 -4.71 14.48
C THR A 306 4.64 -6.18 14.06
N ASP A 307 4.55 -7.11 15.01
CA ASP A 307 4.45 -8.56 14.73
C ASP A 307 3.18 -8.93 13.96
N ASP A 308 2.10 -8.17 14.08
CA ASP A 308 0.85 -8.38 13.34
C ASP A 308 1.06 -8.44 11.82
N THR A 309 1.64 -7.39 11.28
CA THR A 309 1.88 -7.31 9.83
C THR A 309 3.14 -8.06 9.42
N GLU A 310 4.21 -8.09 10.24
CA GLU A 310 5.43 -8.82 9.89
C GLU A 310 5.18 -10.32 9.71
N LEU A 311 4.38 -10.93 10.59
CA LEU A 311 3.99 -12.33 10.46
C LEU A 311 3.06 -12.57 9.25
N ALA A 312 2.15 -11.63 8.97
CA ALA A 312 1.33 -11.69 7.77
C ALA A 312 2.19 -11.56 6.50
N LEU A 313 3.22 -10.70 6.49
CA LEU A 313 4.17 -10.58 5.37
C LEU A 313 4.93 -11.90 5.13
N ASP A 314 5.43 -12.55 6.18
CA ASP A 314 6.13 -13.84 6.02
C ASP A 314 5.20 -14.94 5.51
N LEU A 315 3.97 -15.00 6.03
CA LEU A 315 2.94 -15.91 5.54
C LEU A 315 2.60 -15.63 4.07
N ALA A 316 2.38 -14.37 3.72
CA ALA A 316 2.07 -13.97 2.35
C ALA A 316 3.20 -14.31 1.37
N ARG A 317 4.48 -14.07 1.75
CA ARG A 317 5.64 -14.42 0.92
C ARG A 317 5.75 -15.92 0.72
N MET A 318 5.49 -16.73 1.76
CA MET A 318 5.47 -18.18 1.66
C MET A 318 4.35 -18.64 0.71
N LEU A 319 3.13 -18.11 0.86
CA LEU A 319 1.99 -18.45 0.02
C LEU A 319 2.18 -18.00 -1.44
N ALA A 320 2.81 -16.85 -1.68
CA ALA A 320 3.08 -16.35 -3.02
C ALA A 320 3.95 -17.29 -3.87
N VAL A 321 4.74 -18.17 -3.26
CA VAL A 321 5.58 -19.16 -3.97
C VAL A 321 5.05 -20.58 -3.88
N SER A 322 4.06 -20.83 -3.03
CA SER A 322 3.54 -22.19 -2.77
C SER A 322 2.21 -22.39 -3.50
N PRO A 323 2.07 -23.42 -4.37
CA PRO A 323 0.80 -23.72 -5.00
C PRO A 323 -0.21 -24.32 -4.03
N GLU A 324 0.28 -24.92 -2.95
CA GLU A 324 -0.51 -25.59 -1.92
C GLU A 324 0.00 -25.22 -0.52
N TRP A 325 -0.87 -25.38 0.48
CA TRP A 325 -0.51 -25.16 1.87
C TRP A 325 0.51 -26.21 2.35
N SER A 326 1.47 -25.75 3.12
CA SER A 326 2.45 -26.61 3.80
C SER A 326 2.68 -26.12 5.23
N ASP A 327 2.31 -26.94 6.22
CA ASP A 327 2.56 -26.67 7.64
C ASP A 327 4.03 -26.43 7.93
N ASP A 328 4.92 -27.22 7.34
CA ASP A 328 6.36 -27.09 7.55
C ASP A 328 6.94 -25.84 6.88
N ALA A 329 6.40 -25.42 5.72
CA ALA A 329 6.81 -24.17 5.09
C ALA A 329 6.39 -22.96 5.93
N ALA A 330 5.15 -22.94 6.45
CA ALA A 330 4.68 -21.90 7.34
C ALA A 330 5.48 -21.86 8.66
N ALA A 331 5.74 -23.01 9.27
CA ALA A 331 6.54 -23.09 10.49
C ALA A 331 7.97 -22.58 10.27
N ARG A 332 8.60 -22.89 9.11
CA ARG A 332 9.92 -22.35 8.75
C ARG A 332 9.91 -20.84 8.57
N ALA A 333 8.88 -20.30 7.92
CA ALA A 333 8.72 -18.85 7.76
C ALA A 333 8.66 -18.14 9.12
N TYR A 334 7.81 -18.63 10.02
CA TYR A 334 7.67 -18.06 11.38
C TYR A 334 8.92 -18.25 12.26
N ALA A 335 9.61 -19.37 12.14
CA ALA A 335 10.90 -19.58 12.82
C ALA A 335 11.97 -18.62 12.30
N GLY A 336 11.99 -18.34 10.99
CA GLY A 336 12.86 -17.33 10.37
C GLY A 336 12.56 -15.93 10.88
N TRP A 337 11.28 -15.58 11.01
CA TRP A 337 10.87 -14.32 11.60
C TRP A 337 11.32 -14.19 13.07
N TYR A 338 11.09 -15.22 13.88
CA TYR A 338 11.54 -15.25 15.26
C TYR A 338 13.07 -15.11 15.38
N ALA A 339 13.83 -15.79 14.52
CA ALA A 339 15.28 -15.71 14.47
C ALA A 339 15.79 -14.31 14.06
N SER A 340 14.98 -13.50 13.38
CA SER A 340 15.30 -12.12 13.02
C SER A 340 15.20 -11.14 14.20
N GLN A 341 14.93 -11.63 15.41
CA GLN A 341 14.84 -10.84 16.65
C GLN A 341 13.82 -9.69 16.56
N PRO A 342 12.52 -9.99 16.35
CA PRO A 342 11.50 -8.97 16.32
C PRO A 342 11.48 -8.19 17.64
N PHE A 343 11.17 -6.89 17.55
CA PHE A 343 11.12 -6.03 18.74
C PHE A 343 9.82 -6.20 19.53
N ASP A 344 8.78 -6.74 18.86
CA ASP A 344 7.51 -7.07 19.45
C ASP A 344 7.17 -8.53 19.16
N ILE A 345 6.65 -9.23 20.16
CA ILE A 345 6.20 -10.62 20.04
C ILE A 345 5.37 -11.05 21.25
N GLY A 346 4.15 -11.53 21.02
CA GLY A 346 3.28 -12.09 22.05
C GLY A 346 3.84 -13.35 22.71
N GLY A 347 3.56 -13.54 23.99
CA GLY A 347 4.08 -14.67 24.79
C GLY A 347 3.72 -16.05 24.22
N THR A 348 2.47 -16.25 23.77
CA THR A 348 2.00 -17.51 23.15
C THR A 348 2.72 -17.80 21.84
N THR A 349 2.89 -16.78 21.00
CA THR A 349 3.62 -16.84 19.73
C THR A 349 5.08 -17.21 19.97
N ARG A 350 5.75 -16.52 20.89
CA ARG A 350 7.13 -16.79 21.29
C ARG A 350 7.33 -18.24 21.76
N GLN A 351 6.43 -18.72 22.63
CA GLN A 351 6.50 -20.10 23.14
C GLN A 351 6.52 -21.14 22.02
N ALA A 352 5.65 -20.99 21.02
CA ALA A 352 5.58 -21.93 19.90
C ALA A 352 6.78 -21.81 18.95
N MET A 353 7.13 -20.58 18.55
CA MET A 353 8.14 -20.36 17.52
C MET A 353 9.57 -20.63 18.01
N SER A 354 9.86 -20.38 19.29
CA SER A 354 11.17 -20.65 19.88
C SER A 354 11.53 -22.14 19.97
N ALA A 355 10.57 -23.04 19.77
CA ALA A 355 10.79 -24.49 19.78
C ALA A 355 11.36 -25.02 18.45
N VAL A 356 11.40 -24.21 17.41
CA VAL A 356 11.94 -24.59 16.10
C VAL A 356 13.41 -24.19 16.02
N GLY A 357 14.31 -25.16 16.17
CA GLY A 357 15.75 -24.97 16.04
C GLY A 357 16.21 -24.82 14.58
N ALA A 358 17.42 -24.29 14.39
CA ALA A 358 18.04 -24.24 13.07
C ALA A 358 18.21 -25.67 12.51
N GLY A 359 17.71 -25.92 11.28
CA GLY A 359 17.78 -27.22 10.64
C GLY A 359 16.77 -28.26 11.18
N GLU A 360 15.76 -27.86 11.96
CA GLU A 360 14.70 -28.77 12.43
C GLU A 360 14.03 -29.48 11.23
N ALA A 361 14.02 -30.79 11.27
CA ALA A 361 13.49 -31.62 10.18
C ALA A 361 11.96 -31.55 10.07
N ALA A 362 11.27 -31.42 11.21
CA ALA A 362 9.81 -31.35 11.31
C ALA A 362 9.35 -30.10 12.09
N PRO A 363 9.57 -28.89 11.53
CA PRO A 363 9.34 -27.65 12.26
C PRO A 363 7.89 -27.44 12.69
N ALA A 364 6.91 -27.85 11.89
CA ALA A 364 5.50 -27.79 12.27
C ALA A 364 5.19 -28.68 13.47
N ALA A 365 5.74 -29.87 13.53
CA ALA A 365 5.55 -30.79 14.66
C ALA A 365 6.22 -30.24 15.93
N ALA A 366 7.40 -29.64 15.82
CA ALA A 366 8.09 -29.00 16.94
C ALA A 366 7.26 -27.82 17.51
N MET A 367 6.78 -26.94 16.62
CA MET A 367 5.97 -25.79 16.97
C MET A 367 4.66 -26.20 17.65
N ARG A 368 3.92 -27.16 17.07
CA ARG A 368 2.66 -27.68 17.65
C ARG A 368 2.84 -28.33 19.02
N ARG A 369 3.96 -29.02 19.25
CA ARG A 369 4.26 -29.62 20.57
C ARG A 369 4.44 -28.54 21.65
N ALA A 370 5.02 -27.40 21.28
CA ALA A 370 5.29 -26.30 22.21
C ALA A 370 4.11 -25.34 22.36
N ALA A 371 3.16 -25.36 21.42
CA ALA A 371 2.03 -24.45 21.40
C ALA A 371 1.12 -24.60 22.64
N SER A 372 0.69 -23.46 23.20
CA SER A 372 -0.25 -23.43 24.34
C SER A 372 -1.65 -23.87 23.91
N ARG A 373 -2.16 -24.92 24.54
CA ARG A 373 -3.52 -25.43 24.27
C ARG A 373 -4.62 -24.66 25.00
N SER A 374 -4.27 -23.86 25.99
CA SER A 374 -5.21 -23.10 26.81
C SER A 374 -5.29 -21.62 26.44
N SER A 375 -4.29 -21.08 25.75
CA SER A 375 -4.28 -19.68 25.35
C SER A 375 -5.37 -19.40 24.31
N GLN A 376 -6.12 -18.33 24.52
CA GLN A 376 -7.12 -17.79 23.59
C GLN A 376 -6.70 -16.42 23.05
N SER A 377 -5.38 -16.19 22.90
CA SER A 377 -4.88 -14.93 22.38
C SER A 377 -5.07 -14.83 20.86
N ASN A 378 -5.02 -13.60 20.36
CA ASN A 378 -5.33 -13.21 18.98
C ASN A 378 -4.17 -13.41 17.99
N GLY A 379 -2.99 -13.88 18.41
CA GLY A 379 -1.77 -13.95 17.61
C GLY A 379 -1.80 -14.88 16.37
N ALA A 380 -2.79 -15.77 16.23
CA ALA A 380 -3.04 -16.48 14.98
C ALA A 380 -4.00 -15.70 14.08
N LEU A 381 -4.98 -15.00 14.66
CA LEU A 381 -5.99 -14.24 13.93
C LEU A 381 -5.36 -13.04 13.21
N MET A 382 -4.44 -12.33 13.88
CA MET A 382 -3.81 -11.11 13.38
C MET A 382 -3.00 -11.32 12.07
N ARG A 383 -2.46 -12.52 11.86
CA ARG A 383 -1.56 -12.81 10.73
C ARG A 383 -2.23 -13.51 9.54
N CYS A 384 -3.45 -14.04 9.68
CA CYS A 384 -4.02 -14.98 8.72
C CYS A 384 -4.74 -14.36 7.50
N ALA A 385 -4.83 -13.02 7.40
CA ALA A 385 -5.47 -12.32 6.29
C ALA A 385 -4.95 -12.76 4.89
N PRO A 386 -3.64 -12.99 4.66
CA PRO A 386 -3.12 -13.47 3.37
C PRO A 386 -3.74 -14.79 2.90
N ILE A 387 -4.17 -15.66 3.82
CA ILE A 387 -4.83 -16.93 3.48
C ILE A 387 -6.13 -16.67 2.73
N GLY A 388 -6.94 -15.69 3.17
CA GLY A 388 -8.19 -15.34 2.52
C GLY A 388 -8.00 -14.75 1.10
N ILE A 389 -6.87 -14.10 0.84
CA ILE A 389 -6.53 -13.60 -0.50
C ILE A 389 -6.07 -14.75 -1.40
N TRP A 390 -5.24 -15.65 -0.87
CA TRP A 390 -4.60 -16.74 -1.60
C TRP A 390 -5.54 -17.92 -1.89
N ALA A 391 -6.44 -18.28 -0.97
CA ALA A 391 -7.32 -19.44 -1.09
C ALA A 391 -8.31 -19.30 -2.26
N ARG A 392 -8.62 -20.39 -2.94
CA ARG A 392 -9.54 -20.44 -4.08
C ARG A 392 -10.97 -20.12 -3.70
N ASP A 393 -11.37 -20.48 -2.49
CA ASP A 393 -12.70 -20.28 -1.94
C ASP A 393 -12.69 -20.14 -0.41
N ALA A 394 -13.85 -19.85 0.17
CA ALA A 394 -14.01 -19.67 1.60
C ALA A 394 -13.76 -20.96 2.42
N GLU A 395 -14.02 -22.13 1.84
CA GLU A 395 -13.82 -23.41 2.50
C GLU A 395 -12.32 -23.72 2.62
N GLU A 396 -11.56 -23.55 1.54
CA GLU A 396 -10.10 -23.69 1.56
C GLU A 396 -9.46 -22.67 2.51
N ALA A 397 -9.93 -21.41 2.51
CA ALA A 397 -9.46 -20.39 3.44
C ALA A 397 -9.67 -20.81 4.89
N ALA A 398 -10.85 -21.30 5.22
CA ALA A 398 -11.17 -21.77 6.58
C ALA A 398 -10.30 -22.96 7.01
N ARG A 399 -10.13 -23.97 6.15
CA ARG A 399 -9.28 -25.14 6.44
C ARG A 399 -7.84 -24.73 6.66
N THR A 400 -7.31 -23.90 5.78
CA THR A 400 -5.92 -23.43 5.82
C THR A 400 -5.66 -22.55 7.05
N ALA A 401 -6.57 -21.64 7.39
CA ALA A 401 -6.44 -20.80 8.57
C ALA A 401 -6.49 -21.61 9.89
N ARG A 402 -7.27 -22.69 9.93
CA ARG A 402 -7.24 -23.64 11.06
C ARG A 402 -5.88 -24.36 11.17
N ALA A 403 -5.31 -24.78 10.04
CA ALA A 403 -4.01 -25.42 10.00
C ALA A 403 -2.88 -24.47 10.44
N ASP A 404 -2.94 -23.19 10.01
CA ASP A 404 -2.03 -22.13 10.46
C ASP A 404 -2.14 -21.88 11.96
N ALA A 405 -3.36 -21.67 12.46
CA ALA A 405 -3.60 -21.43 13.88
C ALA A 405 -3.08 -22.59 14.76
N ALA A 406 -3.22 -23.83 14.29
CA ALA A 406 -2.76 -25.01 15.02
C ALA A 406 -1.24 -25.06 15.24
N LEU A 407 -0.45 -24.27 14.50
CA LEU A 407 1.00 -24.18 14.70
C LEU A 407 1.37 -23.51 16.02
N SER A 408 0.59 -22.52 16.48
CA SER A 408 0.93 -21.71 17.65
C SER A 408 -0.23 -21.50 18.64
N HIS A 409 -1.47 -21.49 18.15
CA HIS A 409 -2.69 -21.21 18.91
C HIS A 409 -3.77 -22.27 18.66
N PRO A 410 -3.52 -23.54 19.07
CA PRO A 410 -4.38 -24.68 18.73
C PRO A 410 -5.72 -24.68 19.47
N HIS A 411 -6.01 -23.69 20.34
CA HIS A 411 -7.30 -23.61 21.01
C HIS A 411 -8.45 -23.46 19.99
N PRO A 412 -9.55 -24.22 20.09
CA PRO A 412 -10.64 -24.19 19.11
C PRO A 412 -11.17 -22.78 18.80
N VAL A 413 -11.31 -21.93 19.83
CA VAL A 413 -11.75 -20.53 19.65
C VAL A 413 -10.79 -19.74 18.77
N CYS A 414 -9.46 -19.92 18.92
CA CYS A 414 -8.47 -19.24 18.06
C CYS A 414 -8.52 -19.77 16.62
N ALA A 415 -8.57 -21.09 16.47
CA ALA A 415 -8.63 -21.74 15.17
C ALA A 415 -9.95 -21.40 14.43
N GLY A 416 -11.07 -21.37 15.13
CA GLY A 416 -12.37 -20.98 14.59
C GLY A 416 -12.43 -19.50 14.20
N ALA A 417 -11.87 -18.61 15.02
CA ALA A 417 -11.78 -17.18 14.71
C ALA A 417 -10.99 -16.93 13.42
N SER A 418 -9.81 -17.54 13.30
CA SER A 418 -8.96 -17.45 12.09
C SER A 418 -9.67 -18.02 10.86
N ALA A 419 -10.37 -19.15 11.01
CA ALA A 419 -11.13 -19.77 9.91
C ALA A 419 -12.27 -18.86 9.41
N ALA A 420 -13.08 -18.34 10.33
CA ALA A 420 -14.20 -17.44 9.99
C ALA A 420 -13.71 -16.14 9.35
N PHE A 421 -12.62 -15.59 9.84
CA PHE A 421 -12.01 -14.37 9.32
C PHE A 421 -11.44 -14.57 7.90
N ALA A 422 -10.65 -15.62 7.69
CA ALA A 422 -10.07 -15.92 6.38
C ALA A 422 -11.17 -16.26 5.34
N ALA A 423 -12.22 -16.99 5.74
CA ALA A 423 -13.38 -17.28 4.89
C ALA A 423 -14.12 -16.00 4.48
N ALA A 424 -14.31 -15.05 5.41
CA ALA A 424 -14.93 -13.76 5.11
C ALA A 424 -14.09 -12.96 4.09
N ILE A 425 -12.76 -12.91 4.25
CA ILE A 425 -11.86 -12.27 3.28
C ILE A 425 -11.97 -12.97 1.91
N ALA A 426 -11.92 -14.31 1.86
CA ALA A 426 -12.03 -15.05 0.59
C ALA A 426 -13.37 -14.78 -0.12
N ALA A 427 -14.47 -14.64 0.61
CA ALA A 427 -15.78 -14.23 0.06
C ALA A 427 -15.72 -12.80 -0.50
N ALA A 428 -15.05 -11.87 0.18
CA ALA A 428 -14.83 -10.52 -0.33
C ALA A 428 -14.03 -10.54 -1.63
N ILE A 429 -12.90 -11.25 -1.67
CA ILE A 429 -12.04 -11.39 -2.87
C ILE A 429 -12.83 -11.97 -4.06
N ALA A 430 -13.78 -12.87 -3.80
CA ALA A 430 -14.67 -13.41 -4.83
C ALA A 430 -15.78 -12.43 -5.29
N GLY A 431 -15.78 -11.18 -4.80
CA GLY A 431 -16.75 -10.15 -5.17
C GLY A 431 -17.97 -10.06 -4.23
N GLY A 432 -18.01 -10.85 -3.15
CA GLY A 432 -19.09 -10.82 -2.16
C GLY A 432 -19.17 -9.50 -1.40
N ASP A 433 -20.37 -9.13 -0.98
CA ASP A 433 -20.63 -7.98 -0.10
C ASP A 433 -20.47 -8.34 1.40
N ALA A 434 -20.74 -7.39 2.28
CA ALA A 434 -20.66 -7.61 3.73
C ALA A 434 -21.58 -8.76 4.20
N SER A 435 -22.73 -8.94 3.61
CA SER A 435 -23.66 -10.05 3.93
C SER A 435 -23.05 -11.40 3.57
N SER A 436 -22.47 -11.49 2.37
CA SER A 436 -21.75 -12.68 1.89
C SER A 436 -20.54 -13.00 2.79
N MET A 437 -19.79 -11.99 3.22
CA MET A 437 -18.66 -12.15 4.14
C MET A 437 -19.09 -12.68 5.50
N LEU A 438 -20.17 -12.13 6.06
CA LEU A 438 -20.75 -12.59 7.33
C LEU A 438 -21.30 -14.03 7.23
N ALA A 439 -21.91 -14.37 6.10
CA ALA A 439 -22.40 -15.72 5.85
C ALA A 439 -21.25 -16.74 5.73
N ALA A 440 -20.17 -16.38 5.02
CA ALA A 440 -18.97 -17.21 4.91
C ALA A 440 -18.29 -17.43 6.27
N ALA A 441 -18.21 -16.37 7.09
CA ALA A 441 -17.68 -16.48 8.45
C ALA A 441 -18.49 -17.45 9.32
N ASP A 442 -19.83 -17.38 9.27
CA ASP A 442 -20.72 -18.25 10.03
C ASP A 442 -20.62 -19.73 9.58
N ALA A 443 -20.58 -19.95 8.24
CA ALA A 443 -20.42 -21.27 7.66
C ALA A 443 -19.06 -21.93 8.00
N ALA A 444 -18.01 -21.13 8.20
CA ALA A 444 -16.68 -21.62 8.58
C ALA A 444 -16.59 -22.06 10.04
N LEU A 445 -17.53 -21.67 10.92
CA LEU A 445 -17.56 -22.07 12.31
C LEU A 445 -18.10 -23.50 12.44
N ALA A 446 -17.35 -24.37 13.13
CA ALA A 446 -17.77 -25.72 13.40
C ALA A 446 -19.01 -25.75 14.33
N PRO A 447 -19.92 -26.72 14.16
CA PRO A 447 -21.09 -26.87 15.03
C PRO A 447 -20.75 -27.26 16.47
N GLU A 448 -19.49 -27.49 16.76
CA GLU A 448 -18.97 -27.94 18.04
C GLU A 448 -19.27 -26.93 19.16
N PRO A 449 -19.58 -27.38 20.38
CA PRO A 449 -19.82 -26.51 21.53
C PRO A 449 -18.64 -25.59 21.85
N THR A 450 -17.43 -25.99 21.52
CA THR A 450 -16.19 -25.24 21.75
C THR A 450 -16.11 -23.94 20.94
N GLU A 451 -16.85 -23.81 19.83
CA GLU A 451 -16.93 -22.59 19.02
C GLU A 451 -18.20 -21.76 19.30
N GLN A 452 -19.01 -22.16 20.27
CA GLN A 452 -20.20 -21.40 20.67
C GLN A 452 -19.89 -19.93 21.07
N PRO A 453 -18.77 -19.60 21.75
CA PRO A 453 -18.41 -18.21 22.02
C PRO A 453 -18.20 -17.36 20.75
N LEU A 454 -17.64 -17.95 19.68
CA LEU A 454 -17.48 -17.27 18.39
C LEU A 454 -18.82 -17.00 17.70
N ARG A 455 -19.73 -17.97 17.71
CA ARG A 455 -21.09 -17.78 17.18
C ARG A 455 -21.83 -16.68 17.93
N ALA A 456 -21.71 -16.65 19.27
CA ALA A 456 -22.28 -15.59 20.08
C ALA A 456 -21.66 -14.22 19.75
N ALA A 457 -20.34 -14.14 19.61
CA ALA A 457 -19.64 -12.92 19.23
C ALA A 457 -20.05 -12.44 17.81
N LEU A 458 -20.17 -13.36 16.84
CA LEU A 458 -20.60 -13.02 15.48
C LEU A 458 -22.08 -12.55 15.45
N ALA A 459 -22.95 -13.20 16.22
CA ALA A 459 -24.35 -12.78 16.37
C ALA A 459 -24.45 -11.39 17.03
N ALA A 460 -23.67 -11.13 18.08
CA ALA A 460 -23.58 -9.83 18.74
C ALA A 460 -23.07 -8.75 17.75
N ALA A 461 -22.04 -9.06 16.96
CA ALA A 461 -21.51 -8.18 15.94
C ALA A 461 -22.57 -7.84 14.86
N ARG A 462 -23.33 -8.83 14.37
CA ARG A 462 -24.46 -8.62 13.45
C ARG A 462 -25.55 -7.73 14.04
N ALA A 463 -25.81 -7.86 15.35
CA ALA A 463 -26.73 -6.99 16.08
C ALA A 463 -26.15 -5.59 16.38
N GLY A 464 -24.91 -5.32 15.96
CA GLY A 464 -24.21 -4.07 16.18
C GLY A 464 -23.73 -3.86 17.62
N THR A 465 -23.55 -4.92 18.38
CA THR A 465 -23.03 -4.88 19.74
C THR A 465 -21.51 -4.99 19.74
N TRP A 466 -20.86 -4.07 20.46
CA TRP A 466 -19.40 -4.03 20.62
C TRP A 466 -18.93 -4.97 21.71
N PRO A 467 -17.64 -5.38 21.74
CA PRO A 467 -17.03 -6.01 22.91
C PRO A 467 -17.24 -5.16 24.16
N ALA A 468 -17.52 -5.82 25.26
CA ALA A 468 -17.81 -5.11 26.52
C ALA A 468 -16.56 -4.49 27.16
N ASP A 469 -15.38 -5.09 26.90
CA ASP A 469 -14.12 -4.69 27.52
C ASP A 469 -12.95 -4.93 26.55
N TYR A 470 -12.17 -3.88 26.32
CA TYR A 470 -10.96 -3.90 25.48
C TYR A 470 -9.68 -3.84 26.32
N GLU A 471 -9.77 -3.52 27.59
CA GLU A 471 -8.60 -3.22 28.42
C GLU A 471 -8.20 -4.38 29.32
N THR A 472 -9.15 -5.08 29.95
CA THR A 472 -8.86 -6.11 30.96
C THR A 472 -8.35 -7.41 30.32
N GLN A 473 -8.93 -7.80 29.17
CA GLN A 473 -8.53 -8.98 28.41
C GLN A 473 -8.10 -8.56 27.00
N MET A 474 -7.18 -7.61 26.91
CA MET A 474 -6.86 -6.89 25.68
C MET A 474 -6.44 -7.82 24.52
N GLY A 475 -5.65 -8.84 24.74
CA GLY A 475 -5.20 -9.79 23.72
C GLY A 475 -6.17 -10.97 23.47
N TRP A 476 -7.42 -10.93 24.01
CA TRP A 476 -8.36 -12.02 23.80
C TRP A 476 -8.94 -12.00 22.39
N VAL A 477 -8.84 -13.13 21.70
CA VAL A 477 -9.24 -13.27 20.29
C VAL A 477 -10.68 -12.86 20.02
N LEU A 478 -11.61 -13.05 20.96
CA LEU A 478 -13.02 -12.68 20.80
C LEU A 478 -13.22 -11.16 20.78
N VAL A 479 -12.39 -10.38 21.46
CA VAL A 479 -12.44 -8.90 21.41
C VAL A 479 -12.13 -8.43 19.98
N ALA A 480 -11.00 -8.83 19.43
CA ALA A 480 -10.59 -8.47 18.07
C ALA A 480 -11.60 -8.95 17.02
N PHE A 481 -12.06 -10.21 17.14
CA PHE A 481 -13.04 -10.81 16.25
C PHE A 481 -14.37 -10.04 16.24
N GLN A 482 -14.98 -9.87 17.41
CA GLN A 482 -16.27 -9.17 17.52
C GLN A 482 -16.15 -7.72 17.05
N ASN A 483 -15.07 -7.01 17.39
CA ASN A 483 -14.82 -5.63 16.96
C ASN A 483 -14.81 -5.52 15.43
N ALA A 484 -14.00 -6.32 14.75
CA ALA A 484 -13.88 -6.27 13.29
C ALA A 484 -15.21 -6.59 12.58
N PHE A 485 -15.91 -7.64 13.01
CA PHE A 485 -17.17 -8.03 12.42
C PHE A 485 -18.33 -7.06 12.75
N ALA A 486 -18.29 -6.34 13.89
CA ALA A 486 -19.25 -5.30 14.20
C ALA A 486 -19.10 -4.08 13.28
N HIS A 487 -17.87 -3.67 12.98
CA HIS A 487 -17.61 -2.62 11.98
C HIS A 487 -18.04 -3.05 10.58
N LEU A 488 -17.77 -4.32 10.18
CA LEU A 488 -18.24 -4.87 8.91
C LEU A 488 -19.76 -4.84 8.79
N ALA A 489 -20.46 -5.35 9.81
CA ALA A 489 -21.93 -5.41 9.82
C ALA A 489 -22.60 -4.02 9.75
N ARG A 490 -21.93 -3.00 10.29
CA ARG A 490 -22.38 -1.60 10.27
C ARG A 490 -21.94 -0.84 9.02
N ALA A 491 -21.20 -1.46 8.12
CA ALA A 491 -20.57 -0.82 6.96
C ALA A 491 -19.80 0.47 7.36
N THR A 492 -19.13 0.44 8.49
CA THR A 492 -18.36 1.60 8.98
C THR A 492 -17.23 1.89 8.00
N PRO A 493 -17.03 3.15 7.53
CA PRO A 493 -15.88 3.50 6.70
C PRO A 493 -14.56 3.12 7.37
N LEU A 494 -13.62 2.53 6.63
CA LEU A 494 -12.38 1.97 7.13
C LEU A 494 -11.60 2.94 8.05
N GLU A 495 -11.39 4.18 7.59
CA GLU A 495 -10.66 5.18 8.40
C GLU A 495 -11.33 5.43 9.75
N ARG A 496 -12.65 5.57 9.75
CA ARG A 496 -13.42 5.76 10.97
C ARG A 496 -13.35 4.54 11.88
N ALA A 497 -13.49 3.35 11.32
CA ALA A 497 -13.43 2.09 12.07
C ALA A 497 -12.09 1.92 12.78
N LEU A 498 -10.97 2.18 12.09
CA LEU A 498 -9.64 2.08 12.70
C LEU A 498 -9.43 3.13 13.79
N THR A 499 -9.83 4.38 13.55
CA THR A 499 -9.75 5.44 14.56
C THR A 499 -10.60 5.10 15.80
N GLU A 500 -11.82 4.59 15.61
CA GLU A 500 -12.70 4.16 16.73
C GLU A 500 -12.12 2.95 17.46
N THR A 501 -11.59 1.95 16.76
CA THR A 501 -10.96 0.76 17.35
C THR A 501 -9.75 1.15 18.20
N VAL A 502 -8.82 1.92 17.67
CA VAL A 502 -7.63 2.41 18.39
C VAL A 502 -8.03 3.25 19.61
N GLY A 503 -9.10 4.02 19.50
CA GLY A 503 -9.65 4.82 20.61
C GLY A 503 -10.19 3.99 21.78
N GLN A 504 -10.42 2.68 21.64
CA GLN A 504 -10.89 1.81 22.73
C GLN A 504 -9.79 1.48 23.74
N GLY A 505 -8.52 1.60 23.38
CA GLY A 505 -7.40 1.21 24.25
C GLY A 505 -7.12 -0.30 24.26
N GLY A 506 -6.21 -0.72 25.12
CA GLY A 506 -5.78 -2.11 25.23
C GLY A 506 -4.82 -2.50 24.12
N ASP A 507 -5.07 -3.61 23.46
CA ASP A 507 -4.34 -4.17 22.32
C ASP A 507 -4.79 -3.48 21.03
N THR A 508 -4.34 -2.23 20.85
CA THR A 508 -4.88 -1.34 19.84
C THR A 508 -4.39 -1.64 18.44
N ASP A 509 -3.15 -2.11 18.29
CA ASP A 509 -2.54 -2.48 17.02
C ASP A 509 -3.15 -3.76 16.45
N THR A 510 -3.19 -4.84 17.25
CA THR A 510 -3.79 -6.09 16.81
C THR A 510 -5.28 -5.95 16.48
N ASN A 511 -6.05 -5.28 17.35
CA ASN A 511 -7.48 -5.07 17.09
C ASN A 511 -7.71 -4.24 15.81
N ALA A 512 -6.88 -3.22 15.56
CA ALA A 512 -7.01 -2.39 14.38
C ALA A 512 -6.43 -3.07 13.12
N ALA A 513 -5.36 -3.88 13.23
CA ALA A 513 -4.84 -4.67 12.12
C ALA A 513 -5.88 -5.66 11.58
N ILE A 514 -6.52 -6.42 12.48
CA ILE A 514 -7.60 -7.36 12.11
C ILE A 514 -8.80 -6.62 11.51
N CYS A 515 -9.23 -5.51 12.13
CA CYS A 515 -10.32 -4.69 11.62
C CYS A 515 -9.99 -4.11 10.23
N GLY A 516 -8.78 -3.60 10.05
CA GLY A 516 -8.29 -3.00 8.82
C GLY A 516 -8.21 -3.99 7.66
N ALA A 517 -7.74 -5.22 7.93
CA ALA A 517 -7.70 -6.27 6.92
C ALA A 517 -9.11 -6.65 6.44
N LEU A 518 -10.05 -6.86 7.36
CA LEU A 518 -11.43 -7.24 7.03
C LEU A 518 -12.15 -6.14 6.24
N LEU A 519 -12.07 -4.90 6.71
CA LEU A 519 -12.72 -3.76 6.07
C LEU A 519 -12.02 -3.36 4.76
N GLY A 520 -10.70 -3.51 4.67
CA GLY A 520 -9.97 -3.33 3.42
C GLY A 520 -10.48 -4.28 2.35
N ALA A 521 -10.60 -5.57 2.68
CA ALA A 521 -11.19 -6.57 1.77
C ALA A 521 -12.65 -6.26 1.40
N ALA A 522 -13.43 -5.68 2.31
CA ALA A 522 -14.82 -5.32 2.06
C ALA A 522 -14.99 -4.07 1.17
N GLN A 523 -14.13 -3.05 1.35
CA GLN A 523 -14.35 -1.69 0.84
C GLN A 523 -13.40 -1.29 -0.31
N GLY A 524 -12.31 -2.03 -0.54
CA GLY A 524 -11.34 -1.76 -1.62
C GLY A 524 -10.34 -0.64 -1.31
N ARG A 525 -9.39 -0.42 -2.24
CA ARG A 525 -8.22 0.47 -2.06
C ARG A 525 -8.57 1.92 -1.76
N ARG A 526 -9.68 2.42 -2.33
CA ARG A 526 -10.10 3.82 -2.11
C ARG A 526 -10.56 4.11 -0.69
N ALA A 527 -10.94 3.08 0.07
CA ALA A 527 -11.29 3.23 1.48
C ALA A 527 -10.07 3.45 2.38
N VAL A 528 -8.87 3.01 1.95
CA VAL A 528 -7.62 3.29 2.66
C VAL A 528 -7.20 4.73 2.33
N PRO A 529 -7.09 5.64 3.32
CA PRO A 529 -6.65 7.01 3.07
C PRO A 529 -5.30 7.07 2.32
N ALA A 530 -5.21 7.93 1.30
CA ALA A 530 -3.99 8.07 0.51
C ALA A 530 -2.77 8.46 1.36
N ARG A 531 -2.98 9.25 2.43
CA ARG A 531 -1.93 9.62 3.38
C ARG A 531 -1.40 8.41 4.16
N TRP A 532 -2.23 7.39 4.45
CA TRP A 532 -1.78 6.15 5.09
C TRP A 532 -1.04 5.25 4.10
N SER A 533 -1.63 4.99 2.91
CA SER A 533 -0.98 4.15 1.91
C SER A 533 0.38 4.71 1.49
N SER A 534 0.50 6.02 1.30
CA SER A 534 1.77 6.65 0.96
C SER A 534 2.83 6.52 2.05
N VAL A 535 2.45 6.65 3.33
CA VAL A 535 3.37 6.48 4.46
C VAL A 535 3.82 5.02 4.60
N LEU A 536 2.92 4.05 4.45
CA LEU A 536 3.25 2.62 4.44
C LEU A 536 4.23 2.28 3.32
N LEU A 537 3.92 2.68 2.08
CA LEU A 537 4.76 2.42 0.91
C LEU A 537 6.10 3.18 0.94
N ALA A 538 6.21 4.22 1.76
CA ALA A 538 7.47 4.94 2.00
C ALA A 538 8.25 4.39 3.21
N CYS A 539 7.67 3.50 4.02
CA CYS A 539 8.30 3.01 5.23
C CYS A 539 9.43 2.02 4.92
N ARG A 540 10.63 2.38 5.35
CA ARG A 540 11.83 1.53 5.27
C ARG A 540 12.59 1.63 6.58
N ALA A 541 12.31 0.69 7.47
CA ALA A 541 12.84 0.65 8.83
C ALA A 541 14.33 0.22 8.84
N HIS A 542 15.22 1.14 8.43
CA HIS A 542 16.65 0.91 8.36
C HIS A 542 17.42 1.87 9.25
N VAL A 543 18.51 1.39 9.90
CA VAL A 543 19.33 2.20 10.82
C VAL A 543 19.89 3.47 10.16
N ALA A 544 20.34 3.38 8.92
CA ALA A 544 20.85 4.54 8.17
C ALA A 544 19.78 5.62 7.90
N LEU A 545 18.50 5.28 8.04
CA LEU A 545 17.36 6.18 7.88
C LEU A 545 16.81 6.68 9.23
N GLY A 546 17.44 6.32 10.34
CA GLY A 546 17.09 6.78 11.67
C GLY A 546 16.04 5.91 12.37
N ALA A 547 15.74 4.71 11.84
CA ALA A 547 14.85 3.79 12.53
C ALA A 547 15.52 3.29 13.82
N ARG A 548 14.82 3.41 14.94
CA ARG A 548 15.30 2.90 16.24
C ARG A 548 15.02 1.40 16.40
N ARG A 549 14.04 0.90 15.65
CA ARG A 549 13.71 -0.52 15.54
C ARG A 549 13.96 -0.98 14.10
N PRO A 550 15.22 -1.07 13.64
CA PRO A 550 15.51 -1.47 12.27
C PRO A 550 15.06 -2.90 12.03
N ARG A 551 14.52 -3.14 10.82
CA ARG A 551 14.05 -4.47 10.40
C ARG A 551 14.60 -4.81 9.02
N PRO A 552 14.87 -6.10 8.74
CA PRO A 552 15.23 -6.56 7.41
C PRO A 552 14.23 -6.10 6.33
N PRO A 553 14.67 -5.83 5.09
CA PRO A 553 13.80 -5.35 4.01
C PRO A 553 12.57 -6.21 3.74
N ARG A 554 12.63 -7.51 4.03
CA ARG A 554 11.49 -8.44 3.86
C ARG A 554 10.27 -8.07 4.74
N TYR A 555 10.47 -7.28 5.80
CA TYR A 555 9.41 -6.82 6.71
C TYR A 555 8.99 -5.35 6.44
N TRP A 556 9.53 -4.72 5.41
CA TRP A 556 9.06 -3.40 5.00
C TRP A 556 7.75 -3.53 4.23
N PRO A 557 6.77 -2.66 4.48
CA PRO A 557 5.46 -2.74 3.85
C PRO A 557 5.41 -2.12 2.43
N ASP A 558 6.54 -1.69 1.89
CA ASP A 558 6.61 -0.94 0.62
C ASP A 558 6.27 -1.77 -0.64
N ASP A 559 6.10 -3.10 -0.52
CA ASP A 559 5.67 -4.00 -1.60
C ASP A 559 4.31 -4.70 -1.36
N LEU A 560 3.49 -4.21 -0.40
CA LEU A 560 2.18 -4.79 -0.10
C LEU A 560 1.26 -4.95 -1.32
N PRO A 561 1.18 -3.98 -2.27
CA PRO A 561 0.37 -4.17 -3.47
C PRO A 561 0.86 -5.30 -4.36
N ASP A 562 2.16 -5.42 -4.56
CA ASP A 562 2.75 -6.51 -5.34
C ASP A 562 2.54 -7.87 -4.65
N LEU A 563 2.62 -7.91 -3.34
CA LEU A 563 2.41 -9.14 -2.58
C LEU A 563 0.96 -9.62 -2.65
N ALA A 564 -0.02 -8.71 -2.57
CA ALA A 564 -1.43 -9.05 -2.77
C ALA A 564 -1.68 -9.62 -4.17
N GLU A 565 -1.11 -9.01 -5.20
CA GLU A 565 -1.21 -9.52 -6.57
C GLU A 565 -0.57 -10.90 -6.73
N ALA A 566 0.60 -11.14 -6.12
CA ALA A 566 1.26 -12.43 -6.15
C ALA A 566 0.39 -13.55 -5.54
N LEU A 567 -0.33 -13.25 -4.46
CA LEU A 567 -1.29 -14.18 -3.85
C LEU A 567 -2.45 -14.51 -4.80
N LEU A 568 -3.01 -13.51 -5.48
CA LEU A 568 -4.11 -13.67 -6.43
C LEU A 568 -3.70 -14.46 -7.67
N LEU A 569 -2.49 -14.27 -8.18
CA LEU A 569 -1.95 -15.06 -9.28
C LEU A 569 -1.82 -16.54 -8.92
N ARG A 570 -1.50 -16.85 -7.66
CA ARG A 570 -1.52 -18.23 -7.16
C ARG A 570 -2.93 -18.78 -7.05
N ARG A 571 -3.88 -18.00 -6.53
CA ARG A 571 -5.30 -18.35 -6.47
C ARG A 571 -5.86 -18.75 -7.83
N ALA A 572 -5.53 -18.01 -8.88
CA ALA A 572 -6.03 -18.24 -10.23
C ALA A 572 -5.40 -19.46 -10.94
N GLY A 573 -4.37 -20.08 -10.37
CA GLY A 573 -3.59 -21.13 -11.04
C GLY A 573 -2.80 -20.63 -12.25
N ALA A 574 -2.76 -19.32 -12.48
CA ALA A 574 -2.10 -18.68 -13.60
C ALA A 574 -0.73 -18.15 -13.15
N GLY A 575 0.33 -18.58 -13.83
CA GLY A 575 1.65 -18.02 -13.71
C GLY A 575 2.49 -18.53 -12.53
N ARG A 576 3.78 -18.67 -12.78
CA ARG A 576 4.79 -18.86 -11.74
C ARG A 576 5.17 -17.47 -11.23
N ALA A 577 4.51 -16.97 -10.19
CA ALA A 577 5.13 -15.91 -9.41
C ALA A 577 6.38 -16.52 -8.76
N ALA A 578 7.54 -16.27 -9.34
CA ALA A 578 8.80 -16.63 -8.71
C ALA A 578 9.08 -15.55 -7.66
N ALA A 579 8.71 -15.79 -6.39
CA ALA A 579 9.34 -15.04 -5.32
C ALA A 579 10.81 -15.47 -5.29
N VAL A 580 11.67 -14.61 -5.79
CA VAL A 580 13.09 -14.76 -5.57
C VAL A 580 13.32 -14.44 -4.09
N MET A 581 13.28 -15.45 -3.27
CA MET A 581 13.89 -15.41 -1.95
C MET A 581 15.38 -15.27 -2.21
N ALA A 582 15.87 -14.06 -2.37
CA ALA A 582 17.28 -13.81 -2.25
C ALA A 582 17.68 -14.18 -0.81
N SER A 583 18.12 -15.42 -0.64
CA SER A 583 18.86 -15.86 0.53
C SER A 583 20.27 -15.27 0.47
N THR A 584 20.38 -13.98 0.68
CA THR A 584 21.63 -13.34 1.01
C THR A 584 21.30 -12.27 2.01
N ASP A 585 21.17 -12.67 3.27
CA ASP A 585 21.44 -11.80 4.38
C ASP A 585 22.94 -11.44 4.29
N PRO A 586 23.33 -10.22 3.97
CA PRO A 586 24.67 -9.79 4.30
C PRO A 586 24.68 -9.67 5.82
N ASP A 587 25.62 -10.40 6.44
CA ASP A 587 26.04 -10.27 7.82
C ASP A 587 25.88 -8.81 8.29
N PRO A 588 25.09 -8.52 9.33
CA PRO A 588 24.88 -7.17 9.84
C PRO A 588 26.16 -6.49 10.39
N SER A 589 27.32 -7.15 10.31
CA SER A 589 28.63 -6.67 10.78
C SER A 589 29.55 -6.17 9.66
N ARG A 590 29.11 -6.09 8.39
CA ARG A 590 29.90 -5.53 7.29
C ARG A 590 29.28 -4.31 6.62
#